data_c1bf8f190555ecb8e33bbd06b0000251
#
_entry.id   c1bf8f190555ecb8e33bbd06b0000251
#
_cell.length_a   1.000
_cell.length_b   1.000
_cell.length_c   1.000
_cell.angle_alpha   90.00
_cell.angle_beta   90.00
_cell.angle_gamma   90.00
#
_symmetry.space_group_name_H-M   'P 1'
#
loop_
_entity.id
_entity.type
_entity.pdbx_description
1 polymer ?
#
loop_
_entity_poly.entity_id
_entity_poly.type
_entity_poly.pdbx_seq_one_letter_code
_entity_poly.pdbx_strand_id
1 'polypeptide(L)'
;MAHVALDPGFRRLIDEHAPVLQVGSGFTFTEGPIWHPSEHYLLFSDMPADMRRRLDRAGVREVERPSNKSNGLTYDADLNLLICEHATSSVVRVRPNGLREVLASHYQGRELNSPNDLCVKSDGAIYFTDPWYGRMPVYGVERPRQLGWQGVFRIRPGA
;
A
#
# COMPACT_ATOMS: atom_id res chain seq x y z
N MET A 1 -3.46 -11.17 -23.14
CA MET A 1 -2.62 -12.36 -22.80
C MET A 1 -3.51 -13.39 -22.14
N ALA A 2 -3.29 -14.68 -22.40
CA ALA A 2 -4.01 -15.75 -21.70
C ALA A 2 -3.27 -16.08 -20.39
N HIS A 3 -4.00 -16.39 -19.34
CA HIS A 3 -3.43 -16.94 -18.12
C HIS A 3 -3.32 -18.47 -18.23
N VAL A 4 -2.44 -19.07 -17.43
CA VAL A 4 -2.27 -20.52 -17.34
C VAL A 4 -2.61 -20.96 -15.93
N ALA A 5 -3.63 -21.81 -15.79
CA ALA A 5 -4.02 -22.40 -14.52
C ALA A 5 -3.14 -23.62 -14.22
N LEU A 6 -2.18 -23.49 -13.31
CA LEU A 6 -1.31 -24.59 -12.86
C LEU A 6 -2.00 -25.49 -11.84
N ASP A 7 -2.97 -24.99 -11.10
CA ASP A 7 -3.78 -25.72 -10.12
C ASP A 7 -5.25 -25.71 -10.55
N PRO A 8 -5.94 -26.88 -10.56
CA PRO A 8 -7.37 -26.94 -10.90
C PRO A 8 -8.27 -26.07 -10.00
N GLY A 9 -7.83 -25.77 -8.77
CA GLY A 9 -8.52 -24.87 -7.87
C GLY A 9 -8.61 -23.44 -8.36
N PHE A 10 -7.65 -22.99 -9.18
CA PHE A 10 -7.65 -21.65 -9.77
C PHE A 10 -8.88 -21.39 -10.65
N ARG A 11 -9.37 -22.40 -11.35
CA ARG A 11 -10.57 -22.30 -12.20
C ARG A 11 -11.86 -22.02 -11.42
N ARG A 12 -11.85 -22.19 -10.09
CA ARG A 12 -12.98 -21.79 -9.22
C ARG A 12 -12.95 -20.31 -8.85
N LEU A 13 -11.79 -19.65 -9.05
CA LEU A 13 -11.58 -18.25 -8.71
C LEU A 13 -11.71 -17.34 -9.93
N ILE A 14 -11.34 -17.82 -11.09
CA ILE A 14 -11.33 -17.05 -12.33
C ILE A 14 -11.73 -17.95 -13.52
N ASP A 15 -12.50 -17.40 -14.44
CA ASP A 15 -12.82 -18.05 -15.70
C ASP A 15 -11.53 -18.24 -16.50
N GLU A 16 -11.28 -19.46 -16.99
CA GLU A 16 -10.08 -19.80 -17.78
C GLU A 16 -10.00 -19.02 -19.10
N HIS A 17 -11.10 -18.48 -19.59
CA HIS A 17 -11.19 -17.64 -20.79
C HIS A 17 -11.21 -16.13 -20.45
N ALA A 18 -11.17 -15.75 -19.18
CA ALA A 18 -11.18 -14.35 -18.80
C ALA A 18 -9.96 -13.63 -19.40
N PRO A 19 -10.14 -12.54 -20.14
CA PRO A 19 -9.01 -11.80 -20.71
C PRO A 19 -8.25 -11.04 -19.63
N VAL A 20 -6.93 -10.94 -19.76
CA VAL A 20 -6.12 -9.98 -19.02
C VAL A 20 -6.21 -8.64 -19.74
N LEU A 21 -6.87 -7.67 -19.13
CA LEU A 21 -7.10 -6.35 -19.71
C LEU A 21 -6.14 -5.31 -19.08
N GLN A 22 -5.56 -4.47 -19.93
CA GLN A 22 -4.87 -3.28 -19.46
C GLN A 22 -5.91 -2.19 -19.20
N VAL A 23 -6.10 -1.86 -17.92
CA VAL A 23 -7.13 -0.88 -17.49
C VAL A 23 -6.59 0.54 -17.31
N GLY A 24 -5.27 0.74 -17.47
CA GLY A 24 -4.63 2.04 -17.39
C GLY A 24 -3.17 2.01 -17.84
N SER A 25 -2.62 3.19 -18.11
CA SER A 25 -1.22 3.39 -18.51
C SER A 25 -0.77 4.82 -18.19
N GLY A 26 0.52 5.11 -18.44
CA GLY A 26 1.09 6.44 -18.19
C GLY A 26 1.44 6.69 -16.72
N PHE A 27 1.63 5.63 -15.94
CA PHE A 27 2.11 5.69 -14.56
C PHE A 27 3.63 5.57 -14.51
N THR A 28 4.23 6.07 -13.44
CA THR A 28 5.68 6.00 -13.25
C THR A 28 6.08 4.63 -12.68
N PHE A 29 5.50 4.26 -11.54
CA PHE A 29 5.72 2.97 -10.91
C PHE A 29 4.57 2.69 -9.93
N THR A 30 3.73 1.70 -10.25
CA THR A 30 2.52 1.41 -9.49
C THR A 30 2.76 0.34 -8.43
N GLU A 31 2.24 0.58 -7.23
CA GLU A 31 2.39 -0.26 -6.05
C GLU A 31 1.11 -0.29 -5.20
N GLY A 32 1.05 -1.25 -4.26
CA GLY A 32 0.04 -1.32 -3.21
C GLY A 32 -1.41 -1.32 -3.67
N PRO A 33 -1.82 -2.14 -4.65
CA PRO A 33 -3.21 -2.16 -5.09
C PRO A 33 -4.11 -2.74 -4.01
N ILE A 34 -5.21 -2.05 -3.68
CA ILE A 34 -6.24 -2.52 -2.75
C ILE A 34 -7.65 -2.26 -3.26
N TRP A 35 -8.48 -3.29 -3.24
CA TRP A 35 -9.89 -3.20 -3.61
C TRP A 35 -10.73 -2.73 -2.42
N HIS A 36 -11.59 -1.72 -2.64
CA HIS A 36 -12.57 -1.30 -1.64
C HIS A 36 -13.83 -2.17 -1.75
N PRO A 37 -14.15 -2.99 -0.71
CA PRO A 37 -15.15 -4.05 -0.85
C PRO A 37 -16.60 -3.56 -1.00
N SER A 38 -16.94 -2.42 -0.42
CA SER A 38 -18.31 -1.87 -0.45
C SER A 38 -18.52 -0.82 -1.54
N GLU A 39 -17.50 -0.02 -1.88
CA GLU A 39 -17.62 1.02 -2.91
C GLU A 39 -17.16 0.57 -4.30
N HIS A 40 -16.58 -0.64 -4.41
CA HIS A 40 -16.20 -1.27 -5.68
C HIS A 40 -15.24 -0.44 -6.54
N TYR A 41 -14.13 0.01 -5.95
CA TYR A 41 -13.03 0.65 -6.66
C TYR A 41 -11.67 0.06 -6.21
N LEU A 42 -10.68 0.25 -7.07
CA LEU A 42 -9.28 -0.06 -6.75
C LEU A 42 -8.56 1.24 -6.38
N LEU A 43 -7.84 1.25 -5.24
CA LEU A 43 -6.80 2.22 -4.97
C LEU A 43 -5.44 1.62 -5.31
N PHE A 44 -4.51 2.46 -5.73
CA PHE A 44 -3.11 2.10 -5.89
C PHE A 44 -2.22 3.34 -5.80
N SER A 45 -0.98 3.12 -5.44
CA SER A 45 0.04 4.15 -5.36
C SER A 45 0.77 4.26 -6.70
N ASP A 46 0.98 5.48 -7.22
CA ASP A 46 1.96 5.82 -8.25
C ASP A 46 3.11 6.51 -7.54
N MET A 47 3.94 5.69 -6.91
CA MET A 47 4.78 6.06 -5.79
C MET A 47 5.84 7.11 -6.14
N PRO A 48 6.65 7.00 -7.24
CA PRO A 48 7.61 8.05 -7.59
C PRO A 48 6.94 9.36 -8.00
N ALA A 49 5.72 9.28 -8.58
CA ALA A 49 4.92 10.46 -8.93
C ALA A 49 4.31 11.15 -7.70
N ASP A 50 4.52 10.60 -6.50
CA ASP A 50 3.96 11.07 -5.22
C ASP A 50 2.43 11.21 -5.26
N MET A 51 1.78 10.16 -5.76
CA MET A 51 0.38 10.21 -6.11
C MET A 51 -0.33 8.91 -5.73
N ARG A 52 -1.55 9.03 -5.17
CA ARG A 52 -2.47 7.90 -5.04
C ARG A 52 -3.59 8.03 -6.07
N ARG A 53 -3.91 6.91 -6.71
CA ARG A 53 -4.90 6.84 -7.80
C ARG A 53 -6.04 5.92 -7.44
N ARG A 54 -7.19 6.18 -8.02
CA ARG A 54 -8.39 5.34 -7.94
C ARG A 54 -8.82 4.94 -9.35
N LEU A 55 -9.09 3.65 -9.52
CA LEU A 55 -9.76 3.09 -10.68
C LEU A 55 -11.18 2.69 -10.28
N ASP A 56 -12.16 3.21 -10.98
CA ASP A 56 -13.55 2.78 -10.91
C ASP A 56 -14.18 2.77 -12.32
N ARG A 57 -15.51 2.72 -12.41
CA ARG A 57 -16.22 2.69 -13.72
C ARG A 57 -15.95 3.92 -14.58
N ALA A 58 -15.57 5.04 -14.00
CA ALA A 58 -15.23 6.27 -14.72
C ALA A 58 -13.78 6.28 -15.25
N GLY A 59 -13.00 5.24 -14.94
CA GLY A 59 -11.59 5.12 -15.31
C GLY A 59 -10.64 5.46 -14.15
N VAL A 60 -9.36 5.68 -14.49
CA VAL A 60 -8.34 6.02 -13.52
C VAL A 60 -8.27 7.52 -13.30
N ARG A 61 -8.24 7.95 -12.04
CA ARG A 61 -8.02 9.36 -11.66
C ARG A 61 -7.11 9.50 -10.44
N GLU A 62 -6.53 10.66 -10.30
CA GLU A 62 -5.83 11.08 -9.09
C GLU A 62 -6.84 11.31 -7.95
N VAL A 63 -6.48 10.87 -6.73
CA VAL A 63 -7.30 11.10 -5.53
C VAL A 63 -6.51 11.76 -4.41
N GLU A 64 -5.18 11.73 -4.47
CA GLU A 64 -4.32 12.41 -3.49
C GLU A 64 -2.95 12.74 -4.06
N ARG A 65 -2.52 13.98 -3.82
CA ARG A 65 -1.18 14.50 -4.13
C ARG A 65 -0.88 15.71 -3.23
N PRO A 66 0.25 15.75 -2.49
CA PRO A 66 1.21 14.65 -2.35
C PRO A 66 0.62 13.49 -1.55
N SER A 67 1.04 12.26 -1.87
CA SER A 67 0.65 11.04 -1.16
C SER A 67 1.68 10.62 -0.09
N ASN A 68 2.70 11.45 0.17
CA ASN A 68 3.89 11.13 0.95
C ASN A 68 4.65 9.91 0.40
N LYS A 69 4.66 9.76 -0.93
CA LYS A 69 5.20 8.59 -1.62
C LYS A 69 4.64 7.30 -1.03
N SER A 70 3.29 7.25 -0.97
CA SER A 70 2.59 6.05 -0.51
C SER A 70 3.01 4.82 -1.31
N ASN A 71 3.12 3.68 -0.64
CA ASN A 71 3.44 2.39 -1.25
C ASN A 71 2.31 1.40 -0.96
N GLY A 72 2.50 0.43 -0.07
CA GLY A 72 1.48 -0.54 0.31
C GLY A 72 0.23 0.09 0.92
N LEU A 73 -0.92 -0.43 0.53
CA LEU A 73 -2.24 -0.01 0.99
C LEU A 73 -3.03 -1.23 1.47
N THR A 74 -3.79 -1.09 2.54
CA THR A 74 -4.80 -2.08 2.95
C THR A 74 -5.93 -1.41 3.73
N TYR A 75 -7.01 -2.15 3.98
CA TYR A 75 -8.08 -1.71 4.87
C TYR A 75 -8.09 -2.53 6.16
N ASP A 76 -8.40 -1.89 7.29
CA ASP A 76 -8.76 -2.60 8.50
C ASP A 76 -10.24 -3.04 8.49
N ALA A 77 -10.69 -3.67 9.57
CA ALA A 77 -12.06 -4.19 9.67
C ALA A 77 -13.14 -3.08 9.63
N ASP A 78 -12.78 -1.86 10.01
CA ASP A 78 -13.66 -0.69 10.00
C ASP A 78 -13.55 0.11 8.69
N LEU A 79 -12.85 -0.44 7.68
CA LEU A 79 -12.57 0.19 6.38
C LEU A 79 -11.77 1.49 6.50
N ASN A 80 -10.99 1.67 7.57
CA ASN A 80 -9.97 2.70 7.58
C ASN A 80 -8.84 2.30 6.63
N LEU A 81 -8.36 3.24 5.84
CA LEU A 81 -7.24 3.00 4.93
C LEU A 81 -5.92 3.06 5.70
N LEU A 82 -5.16 1.96 5.67
CA LEU A 82 -3.81 1.87 6.20
C LEU A 82 -2.82 2.04 5.06
N ILE A 83 -1.78 2.85 5.28
CA ILE A 83 -0.85 3.28 4.24
C ILE A 83 0.58 3.16 4.77
N CYS A 84 1.46 2.56 3.97
CA CYS A 84 2.90 2.71 4.13
C CYS A 84 3.35 3.96 3.37
N GLU A 85 4.03 4.89 4.05
CA GLU A 85 4.52 6.14 3.46
C GLU A 85 6.05 6.16 3.48
N HIS A 86 6.68 6.25 2.32
CA HIS A 86 8.12 6.33 2.19
C HIS A 86 8.69 7.69 2.62
N ALA A 87 8.02 8.78 2.25
CA ALA A 87 8.52 10.12 2.54
C ALA A 87 8.56 10.43 4.04
N THR A 88 7.65 9.87 4.81
CA THR A 88 7.53 10.08 6.25
C THR A 88 8.07 8.93 7.10
N SER A 89 8.58 7.85 6.48
CA SER A 89 8.99 6.61 7.15
C SER A 89 7.93 6.09 8.12
N SER A 90 6.67 6.07 7.73
CA SER A 90 5.59 5.75 8.68
C SER A 90 4.54 4.81 8.09
N VAL A 91 3.85 4.13 9.00
CA VAL A 91 2.55 3.50 8.75
C VAL A 91 1.49 4.42 9.31
N VAL A 92 0.50 4.78 8.51
CA VAL A 92 -0.58 5.69 8.90
C VAL A 92 -1.95 5.06 8.69
N ARG A 93 -2.93 5.54 9.44
CA ARG A 93 -4.35 5.24 9.29
C ARG A 93 -5.07 6.50 8.82
N VAL A 94 -5.91 6.38 7.80
CA VAL A 94 -6.81 7.44 7.35
C VAL A 94 -8.25 6.93 7.49
N ARG A 95 -9.02 7.60 8.32
CA ARG A 95 -10.44 7.25 8.56
C ARG A 95 -11.31 7.75 7.41
N PRO A 96 -12.53 7.20 7.21
CA PRO A 96 -13.46 7.69 6.18
C PRO A 96 -13.78 9.19 6.27
N ASN A 97 -13.69 9.79 7.46
CA ASN A 97 -13.87 11.23 7.66
C ASN A 97 -12.61 12.07 7.37
N GLY A 98 -11.54 11.46 6.85
CA GLY A 98 -10.28 12.12 6.51
C GLY A 98 -9.30 12.29 7.68
N LEU A 99 -9.66 11.87 8.91
CA LEU A 99 -8.72 11.94 10.05
C LEU A 99 -7.53 11.01 9.80
N ARG A 100 -6.32 11.59 9.76
CA ARG A 100 -5.05 10.88 9.59
C ARG A 100 -4.34 10.72 10.93
N GLU A 101 -3.88 9.53 11.22
CA GLU A 101 -3.18 9.11 12.43
C GLU A 101 -1.91 8.35 12.08
N VAL A 102 -0.78 8.65 12.74
CA VAL A 102 0.47 7.89 12.58
C VAL A 102 0.46 6.73 13.57
N LEU A 103 0.48 5.51 13.07
CA LEU A 103 0.47 4.28 13.88
C LEU A 103 1.88 3.84 14.26
N ALA A 104 2.86 4.03 13.38
CA ALA A 104 4.26 3.72 13.63
C ALA A 104 5.16 4.60 12.74
N SER A 105 6.24 5.13 13.33
CA SER A 105 7.31 5.86 12.62
C SER A 105 8.68 5.57 13.19
N HIS A 106 8.75 4.98 14.40
CA HIS A 106 9.99 4.69 15.10
C HIS A 106 9.96 3.30 15.73
N TYR A 107 11.12 2.70 15.87
CA TYR A 107 11.37 1.50 16.65
C TYR A 107 12.53 1.73 17.62
N GLN A 108 12.26 1.59 18.93
CA GLN A 108 13.25 1.85 19.99
C GLN A 108 13.93 3.23 19.86
N GLY A 109 13.14 4.27 19.57
CA GLY A 109 13.62 5.64 19.43
C GLY A 109 14.34 5.97 18.11
N ARG A 110 14.45 5.01 17.18
CA ARG A 110 15.09 5.18 15.87
C ARG A 110 14.01 5.21 14.77
N GLU A 111 14.12 6.13 13.85
CA GLU A 111 13.21 6.23 12.71
C GLU A 111 13.23 4.93 11.88
N LEU A 112 12.05 4.45 11.49
CA LEU A 112 11.90 3.32 10.56
C LEU A 112 12.59 3.62 9.23
N ASN A 113 12.95 2.59 8.47
CA ASN A 113 13.58 2.82 7.16
C ASN A 113 12.59 3.45 6.17
N SER A 114 11.68 2.67 5.64
CA SER A 114 10.60 3.10 4.77
C SER A 114 9.56 2.00 4.67
N PRO A 115 8.54 1.98 5.54
CA PRO A 115 7.47 0.99 5.48
C PRO A 115 6.98 0.81 4.05
N ASN A 116 6.93 -0.46 3.58
CA ASN A 116 6.73 -0.76 2.17
C ASN A 116 5.37 -1.40 1.92
N ASP A 117 5.07 -2.54 2.55
CA ASP A 117 3.79 -3.21 2.39
C ASP A 117 3.27 -3.71 3.74
N LEU A 118 1.96 -3.95 3.84
CA LEU A 118 1.31 -4.26 5.10
C LEU A 118 0.09 -5.17 4.93
N CYS A 119 -0.22 -5.88 6.01
CA CYS A 119 -1.47 -6.64 6.12
C CYS A 119 -2.05 -6.53 7.53
N VAL A 120 -3.35 -6.74 7.65
CA VAL A 120 -4.08 -6.77 8.92
C VAL A 120 -4.52 -8.20 9.21
N LYS A 121 -4.11 -8.71 10.37
CA LYS A 121 -4.57 -10.00 10.88
C LYS A 121 -5.99 -9.87 11.45
N SER A 122 -6.73 -10.98 11.52
CA SER A 122 -8.12 -11.01 12.02
C SER A 122 -8.32 -10.51 13.46
N ASP A 123 -7.26 -10.45 14.27
CA ASP A 123 -7.29 -9.86 15.61
C ASP A 123 -7.00 -8.34 15.63
N GLY A 124 -6.81 -7.72 14.46
CA GLY A 124 -6.51 -6.29 14.31
C GLY A 124 -5.02 -5.95 14.39
N ALA A 125 -4.12 -6.93 14.59
CA ALA A 125 -2.69 -6.67 14.52
C ALA A 125 -2.27 -6.35 13.08
N ILE A 126 -1.43 -5.32 12.91
CA ILE A 126 -0.91 -4.90 11.61
C ILE A 126 0.55 -5.39 11.52
N TYR A 127 0.86 -6.08 10.43
CA TYR A 127 2.23 -6.46 10.09
C TYR A 127 2.67 -5.66 8.88
N PHE A 128 3.89 -5.14 8.91
CA PHE A 128 4.45 -4.38 7.80
C PHE A 128 5.93 -4.66 7.61
N THR A 129 6.38 -4.54 6.37
CA THR A 129 7.78 -4.64 5.97
C THR A 129 8.42 -3.26 5.99
N ASP A 130 9.72 -3.18 6.36
CA ASP A 130 10.46 -1.92 6.49
C ASP A 130 11.82 -1.99 5.78
N PRO A 131 11.83 -2.13 4.44
CA PRO A 131 13.06 -2.04 3.66
C PRO A 131 13.53 -0.57 3.60
N TRP A 132 14.72 -0.35 3.06
CA TRP A 132 15.29 1.00 2.93
C TRP A 132 15.09 1.64 1.54
N TYR A 133 14.24 1.07 0.70
CA TYR A 133 13.99 1.55 -0.67
C TYR A 133 13.48 2.98 -0.73
N GLY A 134 12.60 3.37 0.19
CA GLY A 134 12.09 4.73 0.28
C GLY A 134 13.09 5.78 0.79
N ARG A 135 14.34 5.37 1.07
CA ARG A 135 15.47 6.26 1.34
C ARG A 135 16.42 6.40 0.16
N MET A 136 16.06 5.80 -0.97
CA MET A 136 16.80 5.92 -2.24
C MET A 136 16.24 7.05 -3.08
N PRO A 137 17.05 7.65 -3.96
CA PRO A 137 16.56 8.59 -4.97
C PRO A 137 15.41 7.99 -5.77
N VAL A 138 14.48 8.81 -6.28
CA VAL A 138 13.32 8.44 -7.08
C VAL A 138 12.21 7.76 -6.24
N TYR A 139 12.53 6.68 -5.52
CA TYR A 139 11.58 5.85 -4.78
C TYR A 139 11.21 6.40 -3.40
N GLY A 140 11.89 7.42 -2.93
CA GLY A 140 11.65 8.00 -1.62
C GLY A 140 12.26 9.37 -1.45
N VAL A 141 12.61 9.66 -0.20
CA VAL A 141 13.37 10.85 0.21
C VAL A 141 14.70 10.39 0.78
N GLU A 142 15.78 10.76 0.08
CA GLU A 142 17.14 10.38 0.48
C GLU A 142 17.49 10.99 1.84
N ARG A 143 17.83 10.14 2.79
CA ARG A 143 18.25 10.50 4.13
C ARG A 143 18.97 9.34 4.82
N PRO A 144 19.84 9.61 5.84
CA PRO A 144 20.56 8.56 6.57
C PRO A 144 19.62 7.55 7.24
N ARG A 145 19.97 6.28 7.19
CA ARG A 145 19.28 5.22 7.92
C ARG A 145 19.62 5.29 9.40
N GLN A 146 18.63 5.16 10.27
CA GLN A 146 18.83 5.04 11.71
C GLN A 146 18.81 3.58 12.17
N LEU A 147 18.06 2.70 11.47
CA LEU A 147 18.10 1.26 11.67
C LEU A 147 19.19 0.62 10.80
N GLY A 148 20.05 -0.20 11.40
CA GLY A 148 21.11 -0.92 10.70
C GLY A 148 20.66 -2.19 9.96
N TRP A 149 19.37 -2.48 9.95
CA TRP A 149 18.77 -3.69 9.39
C TRP A 149 17.39 -3.39 8.79
N GLN A 150 16.88 -4.32 7.99
CA GLN A 150 15.54 -4.30 7.42
C GLN A 150 14.73 -5.39 8.10
N GLY A 151 13.44 -5.14 8.37
CA GLY A 151 12.65 -6.09 9.14
C GLY A 151 11.19 -6.12 8.79
N VAL A 152 10.50 -7.04 9.43
CA VAL A 152 9.05 -7.10 9.52
C VAL A 152 8.65 -6.71 10.93
N PHE A 153 7.75 -5.76 11.05
CA PHE A 153 7.27 -5.24 12.33
C PHE A 153 5.81 -5.58 12.57
N ARG A 154 5.40 -5.54 13.82
CA ARG A 154 4.02 -5.71 14.23
C ARG A 154 3.55 -4.53 15.08
N ILE A 155 2.45 -3.92 14.70
CA ILE A 155 1.67 -3.01 15.54
C ILE A 155 0.61 -3.86 16.26
N ARG A 156 0.45 -3.69 17.57
CA ARG A 156 -0.52 -4.46 18.37
C ARG A 156 -1.95 -4.01 18.05
N PRO A 157 -2.96 -4.88 18.24
CA PRO A 157 -4.35 -4.47 18.15
C PRO A 157 -4.66 -3.30 19.09
N GLY A 158 -5.44 -2.34 18.62
CA GLY A 158 -5.88 -1.20 19.41
C GLY A 158 -4.81 -0.12 19.66
N ALA A 159 -3.68 -0.18 18.92
CA ALA A 159 -2.68 0.88 18.93
C ALA A 159 -3.10 2.06 18.05
#